data_8fd8cd98288a7a08a06f9a7f412ad14e
#
_entry.id   8fd8cd98288a7a08a06f9a7f412ad14e
#
_cell.length_a   1.000
_cell.length_b   1.000
_cell.length_c   1.000
_cell.angle_alpha   90.00
_cell.angle_beta   90.00
_cell.angle_gamma   90.00
#
_symmetry.space_group_name_H-M   'P 1'
#
loop_
_entity.id
_entity.type
_entity.pdbx_description
1 polymer ?
#
loop_
_entity_poly.entity_id
_entity_poly.type
_entity_poly.pdbx_seq_one_letter_code
_entity_poly.pdbx_strand_id
1 'polypeptide(L)'
;LISSAILSAIVMYIAMGHMIGLPEVFPMAEKPLEFALSQLILTLAVVIINRDLFRRGFAALFRLAPDMDSLVATGSAAAVIYGIAATVIIVVSHIKGNHEFMHKYVHDLYFESACMILTLVRLGRMLEENAKHKTASAVRALASLRPDMACIIEDGAEVMVPTSKLSEGDILVIKEGTLIAADGVVVSGSGAVDESMLTGESIPVDKASGDRVSCATVCRGGYMQIKVTGVGSNTALSRIIQMVEDASGSKARLSRIADRVSRVFVPAVMAIALVTFIIWLAAGGGVETALRCGISVLVISCPCALGLATPTAIMAAAGHGARKGILIKDASSLENLCNV
;
A
#
# COMPACT_ATOMS: atom_id res chain seq x y z
N LEU A 1 -1.51 -13.18 -1.62
CA LEU A 1 -1.44 -13.09 -0.17
C LEU A 1 -2.13 -14.27 0.51
N ILE A 2 -3.42 -14.52 0.27
CA ILE A 2 -4.21 -15.58 0.91
C ILE A 2 -3.50 -16.93 0.77
N SER A 3 -3.06 -17.31 -0.42
CA SER A 3 -2.32 -18.55 -0.68
C SER A 3 -1.02 -18.64 0.14
N SER A 4 -0.24 -17.54 0.21
CA SER A 4 0.98 -17.48 1.01
C SER A 4 0.68 -17.63 2.50
N ALA A 5 -0.37 -16.97 3.02
CA ALA A 5 -0.77 -17.04 4.40
C ALA A 5 -1.24 -18.46 4.81
N ILE A 6 -2.02 -19.11 3.97
CA ILE A 6 -2.47 -20.50 4.21
C ILE A 6 -1.27 -21.44 4.23
N LEU A 7 -0.38 -21.36 3.25
CA LEU A 7 0.81 -22.23 3.20
C LEU A 7 1.73 -21.98 4.39
N SER A 8 1.96 -20.72 4.77
CA SER A 8 2.76 -20.39 5.96
C SER A 8 2.13 -20.88 7.26
N ALA A 9 0.80 -20.80 7.38
CA ALA A 9 0.08 -21.35 8.54
C ALA A 9 0.23 -22.89 8.61
N ILE A 10 0.20 -23.57 7.47
CA ILE A 10 0.43 -25.02 7.41
C ILE A 10 1.87 -25.37 7.81
N VAL A 11 2.89 -24.63 7.30
CA VAL A 11 4.29 -24.83 7.69
C VAL A 11 4.46 -24.61 9.19
N MET A 12 3.87 -23.53 9.74
CA MET A 12 3.90 -23.23 11.17
C MET A 12 3.22 -24.31 12.00
N TYR A 13 2.09 -24.84 11.52
CA TYR A 13 1.40 -25.95 12.18
C TYR A 13 2.26 -27.22 12.22
N ILE A 14 2.91 -27.57 11.11
CA ILE A 14 3.81 -28.73 11.04
C ILE A 14 5.01 -28.52 11.96
N ALA A 15 5.62 -27.33 11.99
CA ALA A 15 6.83 -27.03 12.77
C ALA A 15 6.57 -26.93 14.28
N MET A 16 5.48 -26.26 14.69
CA MET A 16 5.25 -25.87 16.08
C MET A 16 3.96 -26.45 16.69
N GLY A 17 3.14 -27.18 15.93
CA GLY A 17 1.87 -27.70 16.40
C GLY A 17 1.98 -28.60 17.63
N HIS A 18 3.06 -29.37 17.73
CA HIS A 18 3.36 -30.20 18.89
C HIS A 18 3.55 -29.43 20.20
N MET A 19 4.09 -28.20 20.13
CA MET A 19 4.30 -27.34 21.32
C MET A 19 2.98 -26.85 21.92
N ILE A 20 1.91 -26.80 21.12
CA ILE A 20 0.58 -26.33 21.52
C ILE A 20 -0.36 -27.52 21.83
N GLY A 21 0.16 -28.74 21.75
CA GLY A 21 -0.62 -29.97 22.03
C GLY A 21 -1.55 -30.36 20.88
N LEU A 22 -1.33 -29.90 19.67
CA LEU A 22 -2.09 -30.30 18.49
C LEU A 22 -1.57 -31.65 17.95
N PRO A 23 -2.42 -32.43 17.26
CA PRO A 23 -2.01 -33.72 16.68
C PRO A 23 -0.91 -33.49 15.62
N GLU A 24 0.18 -34.22 15.72
CA GLU A 24 1.29 -34.17 14.77
C GLU A 24 0.92 -34.88 13.47
N VAL A 25 1.00 -34.16 12.36
CA VAL A 25 0.79 -34.74 11.01
C VAL A 25 1.98 -35.61 10.62
N PHE A 26 3.18 -35.16 10.94
CA PHE A 26 4.42 -35.86 10.75
C PHE A 26 5.20 -35.83 12.07
N PRO A 27 5.16 -36.89 12.89
CA PRO A 27 5.91 -36.93 14.14
C PRO A 27 7.41 -36.76 13.86
N MET A 28 7.98 -35.67 14.38
CA MET A 28 9.38 -35.28 14.16
C MET A 28 10.36 -36.40 14.57
N ALA A 29 10.03 -37.12 15.63
CA ALA A 29 10.85 -38.21 16.16
C ALA A 29 10.77 -39.51 15.31
N GLU A 30 9.61 -39.84 14.75
CA GLU A 30 9.42 -41.08 13.99
C GLU A 30 9.68 -40.94 12.50
N LYS A 31 9.36 -39.71 11.93
CA LYS A 31 9.38 -39.44 10.50
C LYS A 31 10.11 -38.15 10.15
N PRO A 32 11.37 -37.97 10.56
CA PRO A 32 12.13 -36.75 10.37
C PRO A 32 12.34 -36.37 8.90
N LEU A 33 12.43 -37.34 7.99
CA LEU A 33 12.55 -37.11 6.57
C LEU A 33 11.26 -36.53 5.97
N GLU A 34 10.11 -37.10 6.28
CA GLU A 34 8.82 -36.63 5.78
C GLU A 34 8.51 -35.23 6.34
N PHE A 35 8.86 -34.99 7.60
CA PHE A 35 8.77 -33.70 8.27
C PHE A 35 9.59 -32.61 7.54
N ALA A 36 10.89 -32.87 7.25
CA ALA A 36 11.73 -31.92 6.57
C ALA A 36 11.32 -31.66 5.12
N LEU A 37 10.97 -32.71 4.36
CA LEU A 37 10.58 -32.59 2.96
C LEU A 37 9.23 -31.86 2.81
N SER A 38 8.26 -32.13 3.69
CA SER A 38 6.98 -31.42 3.65
C SER A 38 7.14 -29.91 3.88
N GLN A 39 7.96 -29.52 4.84
CA GLN A 39 8.25 -28.11 5.09
C GLN A 39 9.02 -27.48 3.93
N LEU A 40 10.00 -28.17 3.35
CA LEU A 40 10.76 -27.68 2.19
C LEU A 40 9.85 -27.41 1.00
N ILE A 41 8.97 -28.33 0.64
CA ILE A 41 8.05 -28.18 -0.52
C ILE A 41 7.12 -26.98 -0.31
N LEU A 42 6.51 -26.87 0.88
CA LEU A 42 5.61 -25.78 1.20
C LEU A 42 6.34 -24.42 1.21
N THR A 43 7.55 -24.39 1.77
CA THR A 43 8.39 -23.17 1.81
C THR A 43 8.78 -22.74 0.42
N LEU A 44 9.19 -23.65 -0.46
CA LEU A 44 9.48 -23.33 -1.85
C LEU A 44 8.28 -22.74 -2.58
N ALA A 45 7.07 -23.27 -2.33
CA ALA A 45 5.85 -22.68 -2.87
C ALA A 45 5.63 -21.24 -2.36
N VAL A 46 5.87 -20.97 -1.07
CA VAL A 46 5.79 -19.60 -0.49
C VAL A 46 6.84 -18.69 -1.11
N VAL A 47 8.07 -19.15 -1.31
CA VAL A 47 9.16 -18.39 -1.95
C VAL A 47 8.80 -18.03 -3.40
N ILE A 48 8.27 -18.99 -4.17
CA ILE A 48 7.83 -18.75 -5.56
C ILE A 48 6.72 -17.72 -5.63
N ILE A 49 5.73 -17.79 -4.75
CA ILE A 49 4.64 -16.81 -4.66
C ILE A 49 5.19 -15.40 -4.33
N ASN A 50 6.25 -15.32 -3.51
CA ASN A 50 6.86 -14.08 -3.06
C ASN A 50 8.14 -13.69 -3.83
N ARG A 51 8.39 -14.28 -5.01
CA ARG A 51 9.60 -14.06 -5.82
C ARG A 51 9.90 -12.58 -6.11
N ASP A 52 8.85 -11.76 -6.22
CA ASP A 52 8.97 -10.33 -6.49
C ASP A 52 9.71 -9.58 -5.38
N LEU A 53 9.52 -10.01 -4.13
CA LEU A 53 10.22 -9.45 -2.97
C LEU A 53 11.71 -9.75 -3.03
N PHE A 54 12.08 -10.98 -3.36
CA PHE A 54 13.48 -11.37 -3.53
C PHE A 54 14.12 -10.61 -4.69
N ARG A 55 13.43 -10.50 -5.84
CA ARG A 55 13.94 -9.79 -7.01
C ARG A 55 14.21 -8.32 -6.72
N ARG A 56 13.29 -7.63 -6.03
CA ARG A 56 13.46 -6.21 -5.65
C ARG A 56 14.56 -6.06 -4.60
N GLY A 57 14.53 -6.86 -3.54
CA GLY A 57 15.49 -6.79 -2.45
C GLY A 57 16.92 -7.03 -2.90
N PHE A 58 17.18 -8.06 -3.70
CA PHE A 58 18.51 -8.30 -4.25
C PHE A 58 18.92 -7.25 -5.29
N ALA A 59 17.98 -6.76 -6.12
CA ALA A 59 18.30 -5.69 -7.06
C ALA A 59 18.72 -4.39 -6.35
N ALA A 60 18.08 -4.04 -5.23
CA ALA A 60 18.45 -2.90 -4.41
C ALA A 60 19.83 -3.11 -3.75
N LEU A 61 20.10 -4.32 -3.26
CA LEU A 61 21.39 -4.69 -2.67
C LEU A 61 22.54 -4.56 -3.68
N PHE A 62 22.37 -5.09 -4.90
CA PHE A 62 23.38 -4.99 -5.97
C PHE A 62 23.59 -3.55 -6.48
N ARG A 63 22.59 -2.69 -6.34
CA ARG A 63 22.71 -1.26 -6.68
C ARG A 63 23.33 -0.43 -5.55
N LEU A 64 23.83 -1.06 -4.48
CA LEU A 64 24.39 -0.40 -3.29
C LEU A 64 23.41 0.61 -2.65
N ALA A 65 22.13 0.38 -2.82
CA ALA A 65 21.05 1.15 -2.19
C ALA A 65 20.11 0.19 -1.43
N PRO A 66 20.64 -0.54 -0.41
CA PRO A 66 19.85 -1.50 0.32
C PRO A 66 18.66 -0.84 1.01
N ASP A 67 17.52 -1.46 0.88
CA ASP A 67 16.26 -1.06 1.46
C ASP A 67 15.68 -2.14 2.37
N MET A 68 14.47 -1.92 2.84
CA MET A 68 13.75 -2.88 3.69
C MET A 68 13.55 -4.24 2.99
N ASP A 69 13.35 -4.25 1.67
CA ASP A 69 13.21 -5.47 0.88
C ASP A 69 14.52 -6.25 0.84
N SER A 70 15.66 -5.56 0.79
CA SER A 70 16.98 -6.16 0.82
C SER A 70 17.24 -6.94 2.12
N LEU A 71 16.81 -6.35 3.26
CA LEU A 71 16.95 -6.99 4.57
C LEU A 71 16.12 -8.27 4.66
N VAL A 72 14.84 -8.17 4.28
CA VAL A 72 13.90 -9.30 4.29
C VAL A 72 14.33 -10.39 3.31
N ALA A 73 14.73 -10.01 2.09
CA ALA A 73 15.20 -10.96 1.08
C ALA A 73 16.46 -11.71 1.54
N THR A 74 17.43 -11.00 2.13
CA THR A 74 18.67 -11.60 2.62
C THR A 74 18.41 -12.54 3.80
N GLY A 75 17.62 -12.12 4.79
CA GLY A 75 17.27 -12.93 5.96
C GLY A 75 16.48 -14.18 5.59
N SER A 76 15.44 -14.02 4.75
CA SER A 76 14.63 -15.17 4.29
C SER A 76 15.42 -16.10 3.39
N ALA A 77 16.28 -15.59 2.50
CA ALA A 77 17.13 -16.43 1.65
C ALA A 77 18.14 -17.22 2.48
N ALA A 78 18.77 -16.60 3.48
CA ALA A 78 19.70 -17.29 4.38
C ALA A 78 19.00 -18.41 5.14
N ALA A 79 17.78 -18.19 5.67
CA ALA A 79 16.99 -19.20 6.35
C ALA A 79 16.61 -20.36 5.41
N VAL A 80 16.17 -20.06 4.18
CA VAL A 80 15.81 -21.08 3.18
C VAL A 80 17.04 -21.89 2.75
N ILE A 81 18.17 -21.25 2.47
CA ILE A 81 19.42 -21.92 2.07
C ILE A 81 19.88 -22.85 3.19
N TYR A 82 19.87 -22.38 4.43
CA TYR A 82 20.20 -23.20 5.59
C TYR A 82 19.25 -24.38 5.73
N GLY A 83 17.94 -24.17 5.63
CA GLY A 83 16.93 -25.22 5.69
C GLY A 83 17.11 -26.29 4.59
N ILE A 84 17.45 -25.85 3.36
CA ILE A 84 17.80 -26.78 2.27
C ILE A 84 19.06 -27.60 2.63
N ALA A 85 20.12 -26.97 3.13
CA ALA A 85 21.34 -27.68 3.53
C ALA A 85 21.06 -28.67 4.66
N ALA A 86 20.30 -28.29 5.68
CA ALA A 86 19.88 -29.18 6.76
C ALA A 86 19.03 -30.35 6.24
N THR A 87 18.08 -30.10 5.33
CA THR A 87 17.27 -31.17 4.70
C THR A 87 18.15 -32.14 3.91
N VAL A 88 19.15 -31.67 3.15
CA VAL A 88 20.10 -32.53 2.45
C VAL A 88 20.90 -33.40 3.44
N ILE A 89 21.34 -32.83 4.56
CA ILE A 89 22.03 -33.62 5.61
C ILE A 89 21.12 -34.69 6.20
N ILE A 90 19.84 -34.37 6.45
CA ILE A 90 18.83 -35.32 6.94
C ILE A 90 18.66 -36.47 5.94
N VAL A 91 18.51 -36.17 4.63
CA VAL A 91 18.39 -37.19 3.57
C VAL A 91 19.60 -38.09 3.52
N VAL A 92 20.81 -37.53 3.53
CA VAL A 92 22.07 -38.29 3.49
C VAL A 92 22.23 -39.13 4.76
N SER A 93 21.89 -38.61 5.93
CA SER A 93 21.94 -39.34 7.21
C SER A 93 20.93 -40.49 7.26
N HIS A 94 19.73 -40.26 6.67
CA HIS A 94 18.73 -41.34 6.53
C HIS A 94 19.27 -42.50 5.67
N ILE A 95 19.87 -42.20 4.51
CA ILE A 95 20.45 -43.22 3.61
C ILE A 95 21.60 -43.99 4.31
N LYS A 96 22.39 -43.30 5.15
CA LYS A 96 23.53 -43.90 5.88
C LYS A 96 23.10 -44.59 7.19
N GLY A 97 21.83 -44.55 7.59
CA GLY A 97 21.33 -45.11 8.83
C GLY A 97 21.83 -44.43 10.12
N ASN A 98 22.26 -43.16 10.01
CA ASN A 98 22.79 -42.41 11.14
C ASN A 98 21.65 -41.56 11.76
N HIS A 99 20.98 -42.12 12.73
CA HIS A 99 19.80 -41.50 13.39
C HIS A 99 20.19 -40.28 14.26
N GLU A 100 21.35 -40.28 14.87
CA GLU A 100 21.77 -39.19 15.77
C GLU A 100 21.97 -37.86 15.03
N PHE A 101 22.59 -37.86 13.87
CA PHE A 101 22.74 -36.67 13.03
C PHE A 101 21.42 -36.21 12.46
N MET A 102 20.51 -37.10 12.12
CA MET A 102 19.20 -36.81 11.60
C MET A 102 18.37 -36.04 12.62
N HIS A 103 18.31 -36.50 13.87
CA HIS A 103 17.59 -35.84 14.95
C HIS A 103 18.15 -34.46 15.30
N LYS A 104 19.46 -34.26 15.20
CA LYS A 104 20.09 -32.98 15.47
C LYS A 104 19.61 -31.87 14.54
N TYR A 105 19.52 -32.15 13.22
CA TYR A 105 19.18 -31.11 12.22
C TYR A 105 17.69 -30.91 12.00
N VAL A 106 16.84 -31.84 12.42
CA VAL A 106 15.38 -31.73 12.28
C VAL A 106 14.82 -30.57 13.09
N HIS A 107 15.41 -30.25 14.25
CA HIS A 107 14.96 -29.15 15.12
C HIS A 107 15.32 -27.75 14.60
N ASP A 108 16.21 -27.64 13.61
CA ASP A 108 16.80 -26.35 13.19
C ASP A 108 16.56 -26.05 11.71
N LEU A 109 15.33 -26.33 11.19
CA LEU A 109 15.04 -26.16 9.77
C LEU A 109 14.75 -24.70 9.35
N TYR A 110 14.26 -23.84 10.25
CA TYR A 110 13.92 -22.41 10.06
C TYR A 110 13.02 -22.08 8.87
N PHE A 111 12.34 -23.06 8.28
CA PHE A 111 11.42 -22.85 7.18
C PHE A 111 10.19 -22.04 7.61
N GLU A 112 9.68 -22.28 8.81
CA GLU A 112 8.57 -21.53 9.39
C GLU A 112 8.90 -20.06 9.57
N SER A 113 10.13 -19.77 10.01
CA SER A 113 10.61 -18.38 10.18
C SER A 113 10.66 -17.65 8.85
N ALA A 114 11.23 -18.27 7.80
CA ALA A 114 11.26 -17.69 6.46
C ALA A 114 9.84 -17.43 5.92
N CYS A 115 8.94 -18.40 6.04
CA CYS A 115 7.55 -18.30 5.60
C CYS A 115 6.79 -17.19 6.35
N MET A 116 6.97 -17.11 7.66
CA MET A 116 6.32 -16.11 8.51
C MET A 116 6.74 -14.70 8.13
N ILE A 117 8.05 -14.46 7.96
CA ILE A 117 8.57 -13.14 7.55
C ILE A 117 7.99 -12.72 6.21
N LEU A 118 8.08 -13.58 5.19
CA LEU A 118 7.57 -13.29 3.85
C LEU A 118 6.07 -12.96 3.88
N THR A 119 5.31 -13.71 4.66
CA THR A 119 3.86 -13.52 4.78
C THR A 119 3.50 -12.25 5.54
N LEU A 120 4.18 -11.94 6.65
CA LEU A 120 3.94 -10.72 7.43
C LEU A 120 4.30 -9.46 6.64
N VAL A 121 5.42 -9.46 5.91
CA VAL A 121 5.80 -8.33 5.06
C VAL A 121 4.79 -8.11 3.95
N ARG A 122 4.30 -9.19 3.34
CA ARG A 122 3.25 -9.09 2.31
C ARG A 122 1.91 -8.62 2.87
N LEU A 123 1.55 -9.06 4.08
CA LEU A 123 0.37 -8.55 4.80
C LEU A 123 0.49 -7.05 5.08
N GLY A 124 1.65 -6.62 5.59
CA GLY A 124 1.92 -5.20 5.83
C GLY A 124 1.73 -4.36 4.57
N ARG A 125 2.26 -4.79 3.42
CA ARG A 125 2.07 -4.11 2.14
C ARG A 125 0.62 -4.07 1.67
N MET A 126 -0.12 -5.16 1.84
CA MET A 126 -1.54 -5.16 1.50
C MET A 126 -2.34 -4.16 2.34
N LEU A 127 -2.04 -4.08 3.64
CA LEU A 127 -2.67 -3.10 4.53
C LEU A 127 -2.34 -1.66 4.09
N GLU A 128 -1.10 -1.41 3.67
CA GLU A 128 -0.67 -0.13 3.09
C GLU A 128 -1.44 0.20 1.80
N GLU A 129 -1.49 -0.71 0.85
CA GLU A 129 -2.21 -0.53 -0.41
C GLU A 129 -3.70 -0.29 -0.17
N ASN A 130 -4.32 -1.04 0.73
CA ASN A 130 -5.73 -0.85 1.10
C ASN A 130 -5.97 0.53 1.75
N ALA A 131 -5.06 1.00 2.59
CA ALA A 131 -5.15 2.34 3.18
C ALA A 131 -5.06 3.42 2.08
N LYS A 132 -4.15 3.27 1.11
CA LYS A 132 -4.04 4.15 -0.06
C LYS A 132 -5.30 4.13 -0.92
N HIS A 133 -5.88 2.96 -1.18
CA HIS A 133 -7.09 2.82 -1.98
C HIS A 133 -8.33 3.44 -1.34
N LYS A 134 -8.49 3.37 -0.02
CA LYS A 134 -9.62 4.01 0.68
C LYS A 134 -9.59 5.53 0.54
N THR A 135 -8.43 6.14 0.49
CA THR A 135 -8.29 7.59 0.30
C THR A 135 -8.55 7.99 -1.15
N ALA A 136 -8.08 7.20 -2.12
CA ALA A 136 -8.40 7.41 -3.53
C ALA A 136 -9.90 7.25 -3.84
N SER A 137 -10.66 6.50 -3.03
CA SER A 137 -12.11 6.37 -3.22
C SER A 137 -12.87 7.65 -2.88
N ALA A 138 -12.40 8.47 -1.94
CA ALA A 138 -12.99 9.78 -1.63
C ALA A 138 -12.80 10.76 -2.81
N VAL A 139 -11.64 10.72 -3.47
CA VAL A 139 -11.37 11.52 -4.67
C VAL A 139 -12.25 11.06 -5.85
N ARG A 140 -12.43 9.76 -6.04
CA ARG A 140 -13.33 9.22 -7.07
C ARG A 140 -14.79 9.59 -6.81
N ALA A 141 -15.22 9.66 -5.56
CA ALA A 141 -16.56 10.13 -5.20
C ALA A 141 -16.77 11.58 -5.63
N LEU A 142 -15.77 12.46 -5.53
CA LEU A 142 -15.81 13.81 -6.09
C LEU A 142 -15.90 13.81 -7.61
N ALA A 143 -15.14 12.94 -8.29
CA ALA A 143 -15.18 12.82 -9.74
C ALA A 143 -16.54 12.32 -10.27
N SER A 144 -17.24 11.48 -9.50
CA SER A 144 -18.59 10.98 -9.84
C SER A 144 -19.70 12.01 -9.72
N LEU A 145 -19.42 13.21 -9.19
CA LEU A 145 -20.36 14.33 -9.14
C LEU A 145 -20.54 15.05 -10.50
N ARG A 146 -19.75 14.69 -11.50
CA ARG A 146 -19.92 15.26 -12.84
C ARG A 146 -21.03 14.52 -13.57
N PRO A 147 -22.04 15.22 -14.13
CA PRO A 147 -23.09 14.57 -14.91
C PRO A 147 -22.54 14.06 -16.25
N ASP A 148 -23.08 12.93 -16.72
CA ASP A 148 -22.70 12.34 -18.02
C ASP A 148 -23.25 13.12 -19.21
N MET A 149 -24.40 13.81 -19.02
CA MET A 149 -25.10 14.55 -20.04
C MET A 149 -25.31 16.01 -19.63
N ALA A 150 -25.34 16.90 -20.60
CA ALA A 150 -25.61 18.31 -20.42
C ALA A 150 -26.57 18.80 -21.51
N CYS A 151 -27.41 19.79 -21.16
CA CYS A 151 -28.32 20.44 -22.11
C CYS A 151 -27.66 21.71 -22.64
N ILE A 152 -27.45 21.79 -23.95
CA ILE A 152 -26.88 22.97 -24.63
C ILE A 152 -27.91 23.60 -25.56
N ILE A 153 -27.68 24.89 -25.95
CA ILE A 153 -28.38 25.51 -27.06
C ILE A 153 -27.56 25.36 -28.33
N GLU A 154 -28.08 24.66 -29.32
CA GLU A 154 -27.50 24.51 -30.65
C GLU A 154 -28.58 24.92 -31.68
N ASP A 155 -28.28 25.85 -32.55
CA ASP A 155 -29.21 26.42 -33.57
C ASP A 155 -30.55 26.92 -32.98
N GLY A 156 -30.52 27.41 -31.74
CA GLY A 156 -31.70 27.93 -31.06
C GLY A 156 -32.60 26.88 -30.41
N ALA A 157 -32.24 25.60 -30.44
CA ALA A 157 -32.93 24.49 -29.81
C ALA A 157 -32.17 23.92 -28.63
N GLU A 158 -32.85 23.40 -27.61
CA GLU A 158 -32.23 22.66 -26.50
C GLU A 158 -31.87 21.24 -26.97
N VAL A 159 -30.61 20.88 -26.87
CA VAL A 159 -30.09 19.56 -27.25
C VAL A 159 -29.33 18.94 -26.09
N MET A 160 -29.59 17.66 -25.79
CA MET A 160 -28.83 16.90 -24.81
C MET A 160 -27.57 16.31 -25.45
N VAL A 161 -26.42 16.67 -24.91
CA VAL A 161 -25.12 16.19 -25.39
C VAL A 161 -24.33 15.52 -24.26
N PRO A 162 -23.48 14.54 -24.56
CA PRO A 162 -22.53 14.01 -23.58
C PRO A 162 -21.60 15.13 -23.08
N THR A 163 -21.36 15.20 -21.77
CA THR A 163 -20.51 16.22 -21.16
C THR A 163 -19.07 16.21 -21.73
N SER A 164 -18.62 15.07 -22.27
CA SER A 164 -17.33 14.92 -22.95
C SER A 164 -17.23 15.69 -24.28
N LYS A 165 -18.35 16.11 -24.87
CA LYS A 165 -18.39 16.87 -26.11
C LYS A 165 -18.53 18.39 -25.91
N LEU A 166 -18.69 18.83 -24.65
CA LEU A 166 -18.75 20.25 -24.32
C LEU A 166 -17.47 20.96 -24.69
N SER A 167 -17.62 22.16 -25.24
CA SER A 167 -16.54 23.06 -25.60
C SER A 167 -16.67 24.41 -24.90
N GLU A 168 -15.54 25.09 -24.71
CA GLU A 168 -15.56 26.47 -24.20
C GLU A 168 -16.32 27.37 -25.19
N GLY A 169 -17.26 28.15 -24.65
CA GLY A 169 -18.14 29.02 -25.42
C GLY A 169 -19.55 28.48 -25.62
N ASP A 170 -19.81 27.20 -25.42
CA ASP A 170 -21.16 26.62 -25.49
C ASP A 170 -22.09 27.27 -24.49
N ILE A 171 -23.39 27.32 -24.79
CA ILE A 171 -24.42 27.82 -23.89
C ILE A 171 -25.15 26.63 -23.27
N LEU A 172 -24.93 26.41 -21.97
CA LEU A 172 -25.66 25.40 -21.19
C LEU A 172 -26.95 25.95 -20.65
N VAL A 173 -27.98 25.11 -20.69
CA VAL A 173 -29.29 25.37 -20.08
C VAL A 173 -29.34 24.67 -18.73
N ILE A 174 -29.53 25.45 -17.68
CA ILE A 174 -29.61 24.96 -16.30
C ILE A 174 -31.01 25.21 -15.78
N LYS A 175 -31.66 24.13 -15.36
CA LYS A 175 -33.01 24.11 -14.77
C LYS A 175 -32.94 23.65 -13.32
N GLU A 176 -33.99 23.84 -12.57
CA GLU A 176 -34.13 23.31 -11.20
C GLU A 176 -33.80 21.80 -11.17
N GLY A 177 -33.05 21.38 -10.19
CA GLY A 177 -32.56 19.99 -10.02
C GLY A 177 -31.40 19.60 -10.93
N THR A 178 -30.96 20.48 -11.85
CA THR A 178 -29.86 20.17 -12.77
C THR A 178 -28.50 20.27 -12.08
N LEU A 179 -27.69 19.25 -12.26
CA LEU A 179 -26.27 19.25 -11.90
C LEU A 179 -25.46 19.97 -13.00
N ILE A 180 -24.69 21.00 -12.64
CA ILE A 180 -23.92 21.83 -13.58
C ILE A 180 -22.73 21.06 -14.12
N ALA A 181 -22.62 20.89 -15.44
CA ALA A 181 -21.67 20.02 -16.11
C ALA A 181 -20.28 20.64 -16.36
N ALA A 182 -20.20 21.98 -16.37
CA ALA A 182 -18.98 22.72 -16.68
C ALA A 182 -18.92 24.04 -15.90
N ASP A 183 -17.73 24.60 -15.76
CA ASP A 183 -17.58 25.96 -15.22
C ASP A 183 -18.07 26.99 -16.25
N GLY A 184 -18.77 28.03 -15.79
CA GLY A 184 -19.28 29.04 -16.69
C GLY A 184 -19.67 30.36 -16.01
N VAL A 185 -20.19 31.27 -16.84
CA VAL A 185 -20.73 32.57 -16.41
C VAL A 185 -22.19 32.64 -16.86
N VAL A 186 -23.10 33.07 -15.96
CA VAL A 186 -24.49 33.25 -16.27
C VAL A 186 -24.64 34.37 -17.30
N VAL A 187 -25.23 34.06 -18.47
CA VAL A 187 -25.49 35.05 -19.54
C VAL A 187 -26.96 35.52 -19.56
N SER A 188 -27.88 34.67 -19.07
CA SER A 188 -29.29 34.99 -19.04
C SER A 188 -30.01 34.22 -17.92
N GLY A 189 -31.04 34.80 -17.33
CA GLY A 189 -31.82 34.20 -16.25
C GLY A 189 -31.20 34.37 -14.87
N SER A 190 -31.77 33.67 -13.89
CA SER A 190 -31.28 33.64 -12.51
C SER A 190 -31.72 32.37 -11.81
N GLY A 191 -31.04 32.00 -10.73
CA GLY A 191 -31.36 30.81 -9.96
C GLY A 191 -30.55 30.69 -8.68
N ALA A 192 -31.00 29.86 -7.76
CA ALA A 192 -30.26 29.51 -6.54
C ALA A 192 -29.42 28.26 -6.77
N VAL A 193 -28.11 28.35 -6.52
CA VAL A 193 -27.15 27.27 -6.75
C VAL A 193 -26.60 26.80 -5.42
N ASP A 194 -26.68 25.51 -5.18
CA ASP A 194 -26.07 24.82 -4.04
C ASP A 194 -24.62 24.50 -4.38
N GLU A 195 -23.70 25.22 -3.75
CA GLU A 195 -22.27 25.07 -3.91
C GLU A 195 -21.63 24.26 -2.75
N SER A 196 -22.46 23.64 -1.89
CA SER A 196 -21.99 22.97 -0.66
C SER A 196 -20.94 21.88 -0.90
N MET A 197 -21.00 21.23 -2.06
CA MET A 197 -20.01 20.21 -2.45
C MET A 197 -18.60 20.77 -2.67
N LEU A 198 -18.47 22.06 -3.00
CA LEU A 198 -17.20 22.73 -3.24
C LEU A 198 -16.78 23.61 -2.07
N THR A 199 -17.72 24.32 -1.46
CA THR A 199 -17.48 25.33 -0.41
C THR A 199 -17.70 24.80 1.00
N GLY A 200 -18.52 23.75 1.15
CA GLY A 200 -18.97 23.25 2.45
C GLY A 200 -20.17 24.04 3.04
N GLU A 201 -20.57 25.14 2.42
CA GLU A 201 -21.71 25.97 2.88
C GLU A 201 -23.05 25.40 2.35
N SER A 202 -23.96 25.07 3.25
CA SER A 202 -25.25 24.42 2.90
C SER A 202 -26.30 25.36 2.39
N ILE A 203 -26.07 26.68 2.44
CA ILE A 203 -27.05 27.68 2.00
C ILE A 203 -26.86 27.94 0.51
N PRO A 204 -27.91 27.72 -0.35
CA PRO A 204 -27.78 28.02 -1.78
C PRO A 204 -27.51 29.51 -2.01
N VAL A 205 -26.69 29.80 -3.00
CA VAL A 205 -26.28 31.16 -3.40
C VAL A 205 -27.06 31.57 -4.63
N ASP A 206 -27.71 32.74 -4.56
CA ASP A 206 -28.41 33.32 -5.70
C ASP A 206 -27.41 33.77 -6.77
N LYS A 207 -27.65 33.35 -8.02
CA LYS A 207 -26.83 33.68 -9.19
C LYS A 207 -27.67 34.42 -10.21
N ALA A 208 -27.10 35.51 -10.73
CA ALA A 208 -27.68 36.36 -11.76
C ALA A 208 -26.73 36.54 -12.94
N SER A 209 -27.16 37.20 -13.99
CA SER A 209 -26.33 37.48 -15.19
C SER A 209 -25.01 38.15 -14.80
N GLY A 210 -23.89 37.59 -15.23
CA GLY A 210 -22.52 38.00 -14.91
C GLY A 210 -21.87 37.19 -13.80
N ASP A 211 -22.62 36.42 -13.01
CA ASP A 211 -22.09 35.59 -11.92
C ASP A 211 -21.43 34.29 -12.44
N ARG A 212 -20.42 33.82 -11.72
CA ARG A 212 -19.76 32.56 -12.02
C ARG A 212 -20.48 31.39 -11.36
N VAL A 213 -20.55 30.26 -12.07
CA VAL A 213 -21.02 28.99 -11.58
C VAL A 213 -19.99 27.92 -11.85
N SER A 214 -19.93 26.93 -10.98
CA SER A 214 -18.91 25.88 -11.01
C SER A 214 -19.50 24.52 -11.34
N CYS A 215 -18.72 23.69 -12.01
CA CYS A 215 -19.03 22.30 -12.26
C CYS A 215 -19.29 21.54 -10.94
N ALA A 216 -20.20 20.56 -10.96
CA ALA A 216 -20.61 19.74 -9.81
C ALA A 216 -21.43 20.49 -8.74
N THR A 217 -21.92 21.69 -9.00
CA THR A 217 -22.91 22.38 -8.18
C THR A 217 -24.33 22.09 -8.69
N VAL A 218 -25.35 22.23 -7.85
CA VAL A 218 -26.73 21.87 -8.17
C VAL A 218 -27.63 23.12 -8.19
N CYS A 219 -28.35 23.33 -9.26
CA CYS A 219 -29.43 24.37 -9.29
C CYS A 219 -30.61 23.91 -8.44
N ARG A 220 -30.90 24.64 -7.37
CA ARG A 220 -32.00 24.35 -6.45
C ARG A 220 -33.29 25.06 -6.82
N GLY A 221 -33.24 26.06 -7.72
CA GLY A 221 -34.40 26.77 -8.21
C GLY A 221 -34.04 27.79 -9.27
N GLY A 222 -34.98 28.10 -10.16
CA GLY A 222 -34.79 29.04 -11.25
C GLY A 222 -34.45 28.41 -12.59
N TYR A 223 -34.15 29.28 -13.55
CA TYR A 223 -33.73 28.95 -14.91
C TYR A 223 -32.58 29.90 -15.29
N MET A 224 -31.50 29.35 -15.77
CA MET A 224 -30.36 30.15 -16.22
C MET A 224 -29.68 29.54 -17.44
N GLN A 225 -29.10 30.38 -18.27
CA GLN A 225 -28.20 29.99 -19.35
C GLN A 225 -26.81 30.43 -18.96
N ILE A 226 -25.87 29.51 -19.05
CA ILE A 226 -24.46 29.76 -18.71
C ILE A 226 -23.58 29.57 -19.93
N LYS A 227 -22.68 30.51 -20.15
CA LYS A 227 -21.61 30.35 -21.15
C LYS A 227 -20.46 29.61 -20.53
N VAL A 228 -20.10 28.47 -21.13
CA VAL A 228 -19.02 27.61 -20.67
C VAL A 228 -17.67 28.33 -20.77
N THR A 229 -16.93 28.36 -19.66
CA THR A 229 -15.58 28.97 -19.57
C THR A 229 -14.48 27.95 -19.24
N GLY A 230 -14.87 26.73 -18.81
CA GLY A 230 -13.93 25.66 -18.51
C GLY A 230 -14.59 24.30 -18.58
N VAL A 231 -13.95 23.37 -19.30
CA VAL A 231 -14.40 22.00 -19.51
C VAL A 231 -13.32 20.98 -19.11
N GLY A 232 -13.72 19.75 -18.84
CA GLY A 232 -12.79 18.64 -18.61
C GLY A 232 -11.82 18.89 -17.45
N SER A 233 -10.53 18.87 -17.73
CA SER A 233 -9.44 19.10 -16.77
C SER A 233 -9.34 20.57 -16.30
N ASN A 234 -9.94 21.51 -17.00
CA ASN A 234 -9.87 22.94 -16.70
C ASN A 234 -10.94 23.41 -15.71
N THR A 235 -11.84 22.52 -15.26
CA THR A 235 -12.89 22.87 -14.28
C THR A 235 -12.34 23.03 -12.87
N ALA A 236 -13.01 23.82 -12.04
CA ALA A 236 -12.72 24.02 -10.61
C ALA A 236 -12.67 22.66 -9.88
N LEU A 237 -13.64 21.77 -10.15
CA LEU A 237 -13.68 20.43 -9.59
C LEU A 237 -12.43 19.63 -9.98
N SER A 238 -12.01 19.65 -11.25
CA SER A 238 -10.82 18.92 -11.71
C SER A 238 -9.55 19.42 -11.05
N ARG A 239 -9.42 20.73 -10.83
CA ARG A 239 -8.28 21.31 -10.09
C ARG A 239 -8.26 20.86 -8.64
N ILE A 240 -9.43 20.76 -7.98
CA ILE A 240 -9.56 20.24 -6.62
C ILE A 240 -9.11 18.78 -6.57
N ILE A 241 -9.59 17.95 -7.50
CA ILE A 241 -9.20 16.53 -7.62
C ILE A 241 -7.69 16.43 -7.79
N GLN A 242 -7.11 17.20 -8.70
CA GLN A 242 -5.67 17.18 -8.94
C GLN A 242 -4.86 17.64 -7.71
N MET A 243 -5.31 18.69 -7.00
CA MET A 243 -4.67 19.11 -5.73
C MET A 243 -4.69 17.99 -4.68
N VAL A 244 -5.78 17.24 -4.56
CA VAL A 244 -5.87 16.13 -3.60
C VAL A 244 -5.00 14.94 -4.05
N GLU A 245 -4.93 14.66 -5.35
CA GLU A 245 -4.03 13.65 -5.90
C GLU A 245 -2.56 14.03 -5.69
N ASP A 246 -2.17 15.25 -5.96
CA ASP A 246 -0.82 15.77 -5.75
C ASP A 246 -0.44 15.76 -4.27
N ALA A 247 -1.36 16.15 -3.39
CA ALA A 247 -1.18 16.07 -1.93
C ALA A 247 -0.96 14.62 -1.47
N SER A 248 -1.75 13.70 -2.02
CA SER A 248 -1.63 12.26 -1.72
C SER A 248 -0.35 11.65 -2.28
N GLY A 249 0.14 12.15 -3.41
CA GLY A 249 1.40 11.72 -4.05
C GLY A 249 2.65 12.39 -3.47
N SER A 250 2.50 13.54 -2.78
CA SER A 250 3.64 14.27 -2.22
C SER A 250 4.26 13.50 -1.05
N LYS A 251 5.60 13.29 -1.09
CA LYS A 251 6.32 12.70 0.04
C LYS A 251 6.45 13.73 1.16
N ALA A 252 5.78 13.48 2.28
CA ALA A 252 5.94 14.25 3.51
C ALA A 252 7.40 14.35 3.95
N ARG A 253 7.76 15.39 4.66
CA ARG A 253 9.10 15.59 5.24
C ARG A 253 9.48 14.39 6.13
N LEU A 254 8.55 13.92 6.95
CA LEU A 254 8.72 12.72 7.80
C LEU A 254 8.97 11.44 6.98
N SER A 255 8.29 11.25 5.84
CA SER A 255 8.54 10.11 4.96
C SER A 255 9.95 10.15 4.37
N ARG A 256 10.45 11.35 3.98
CA ARG A 256 11.83 11.53 3.52
C ARG A 256 12.86 11.25 4.62
N ILE A 257 12.54 11.58 5.88
CA ILE A 257 13.39 11.26 7.03
C ILE A 257 13.39 9.75 7.25
N ALA A 258 12.25 9.08 7.20
CA ALA A 258 12.14 7.63 7.32
C ALA A 258 12.95 6.91 6.22
N ASP A 259 12.87 7.36 4.96
CA ASP A 259 13.67 6.85 3.84
C ASP A 259 15.18 7.05 4.07
N ARG A 260 15.58 8.19 4.68
CA ARG A 260 16.98 8.48 5.00
C ARG A 260 17.49 7.61 6.14
N VAL A 261 16.70 7.45 7.19
CA VAL A 261 17.01 6.56 8.32
C VAL A 261 17.19 5.13 7.82
N SER A 262 16.26 4.64 6.98
CA SER A 262 16.33 3.27 6.44
C SER A 262 17.60 3.04 5.63
N ARG A 263 18.09 4.02 4.87
CA ARG A 263 19.34 3.91 4.09
C ARG A 263 20.60 3.74 4.94
N VAL A 264 20.59 4.18 6.19
CA VAL A 264 21.70 3.98 7.14
C VAL A 264 21.44 2.74 7.99
N PHE A 265 20.21 2.58 8.43
CA PHE A 265 19.78 1.51 9.32
C PHE A 265 19.96 0.11 8.70
N VAL A 266 19.54 -0.09 7.44
CA VAL A 266 19.62 -1.40 6.80
C VAL A 266 21.07 -1.89 6.65
N PRO A 267 22.02 -1.11 6.11
CA PRO A 267 23.43 -1.51 6.10
C PRO A 267 24.01 -1.75 7.50
N ALA A 268 23.64 -0.93 8.49
CA ALA A 268 24.09 -1.10 9.87
C ALA A 268 23.62 -2.44 10.46
N VAL A 269 22.35 -2.79 10.27
CA VAL A 269 21.80 -4.08 10.72
C VAL A 269 22.48 -5.25 10.00
N MET A 270 22.71 -5.15 8.68
CA MET A 270 23.43 -6.18 7.94
C MET A 270 24.87 -6.37 8.46
N ALA A 271 25.56 -5.27 8.79
CA ALA A 271 26.88 -5.32 9.40
C ALA A 271 26.83 -5.97 10.80
N ILE A 272 25.86 -5.59 11.64
CA ILE A 272 25.68 -6.20 12.96
C ILE A 272 25.38 -7.70 12.85
N ALA A 273 24.52 -8.11 11.91
CA ALA A 273 24.23 -9.52 11.66
C ALA A 273 25.48 -10.31 11.26
N LEU A 274 26.31 -9.72 10.36
CA LEU A 274 27.59 -10.32 9.96
C LEU A 274 28.57 -10.41 11.13
N VAL A 275 28.69 -9.35 11.91
CA VAL A 275 29.55 -9.34 13.12
C VAL A 275 29.07 -10.38 14.12
N THR A 276 27.76 -10.48 14.36
CA THR A 276 27.16 -11.48 15.25
C THR A 276 27.51 -12.90 14.77
N PHE A 277 27.36 -13.15 13.45
CA PHE A 277 27.73 -14.42 12.86
C PHE A 277 29.22 -14.76 13.10
N ILE A 278 30.13 -13.79 12.85
CA ILE A 278 31.56 -13.99 13.03
C ILE A 278 31.92 -14.23 14.51
N ILE A 279 31.33 -13.49 15.43
CA ILE A 279 31.57 -13.64 16.88
C ILE A 279 31.18 -15.06 17.33
N TRP A 280 29.99 -15.53 16.97
CA TRP A 280 29.54 -16.86 17.36
C TRP A 280 30.35 -17.98 16.73
N LEU A 281 30.83 -17.78 15.50
CA LEU A 281 31.71 -18.72 14.83
C LEU A 281 33.07 -18.78 15.54
N ALA A 282 33.64 -17.64 15.91
CA ALA A 282 34.93 -17.55 16.63
C ALA A 282 34.84 -18.06 18.07
N ALA A 283 33.69 -17.90 18.73
CA ALA A 283 33.43 -18.40 20.08
C ALA A 283 33.22 -19.94 20.13
N GLY A 284 33.28 -20.63 18.97
CA GLY A 284 33.13 -22.09 18.92
C GLY A 284 31.68 -22.58 18.98
N GLY A 285 30.70 -21.69 18.78
CA GLY A 285 29.26 -22.01 18.77
C GLY A 285 28.80 -22.82 17.55
N GLY A 286 29.71 -23.08 16.61
CA GLY A 286 29.41 -23.77 15.36
C GLY A 286 28.66 -22.89 14.34
N VAL A 287 28.69 -23.33 13.07
CA VAL A 287 28.06 -22.60 11.94
C VAL A 287 26.57 -22.44 12.14
N GLU A 288 25.91 -23.43 12.72
CA GLU A 288 24.48 -23.49 13.01
C GLU A 288 24.03 -22.35 13.94
N THR A 289 24.64 -22.25 15.13
CA THR A 289 24.33 -21.20 16.11
C THR A 289 24.70 -19.82 15.56
N ALA A 290 25.82 -19.69 14.86
CA ALA A 290 26.23 -18.46 14.24
C ALA A 290 25.23 -17.97 13.19
N LEU A 291 24.75 -18.85 12.29
CA LEU A 291 23.71 -18.53 11.31
C LEU A 291 22.39 -18.17 11.97
N ARG A 292 21.96 -18.93 12.96
CA ARG A 292 20.74 -18.64 13.72
C ARG A 292 20.76 -17.24 14.31
N CYS A 293 21.81 -16.89 15.03
CA CYS A 293 21.93 -15.56 15.64
C CYS A 293 22.00 -14.45 14.60
N GLY A 294 22.75 -14.65 13.49
CA GLY A 294 22.84 -13.70 12.40
C GLY A 294 21.49 -13.47 11.69
N ILE A 295 20.77 -14.55 11.37
CA ILE A 295 19.42 -14.48 10.76
C ILE A 295 18.44 -13.80 11.72
N SER A 296 18.47 -14.12 13.02
CA SER A 296 17.61 -13.49 14.02
C SER A 296 17.80 -11.98 14.08
N VAL A 297 19.04 -11.48 14.00
CA VAL A 297 19.32 -10.03 13.94
C VAL A 297 18.68 -9.41 12.70
N LEU A 298 18.81 -10.03 11.52
CA LEU A 298 18.20 -9.51 10.28
C LEU A 298 16.67 -9.45 10.37
N VAL A 299 16.07 -10.46 10.94
CA VAL A 299 14.60 -10.62 11.04
C VAL A 299 13.98 -9.64 12.01
N ILE A 300 14.51 -9.59 13.23
CA ILE A 300 13.96 -8.76 14.33
C ILE A 300 14.10 -7.26 14.00
N SER A 301 15.15 -6.91 13.27
CA SER A 301 15.45 -5.50 12.96
C SER A 301 14.66 -4.94 11.76
N CYS A 302 13.55 -5.56 11.35
CA CYS A 302 12.73 -5.00 10.26
C CYS A 302 12.04 -3.70 10.69
N PRO A 303 12.34 -2.52 10.08
CA PRO A 303 11.66 -1.26 10.38
C PRO A 303 10.34 -1.13 9.61
N CYS A 304 9.59 -2.22 9.44
CA CYS A 304 8.40 -2.29 8.59
C CYS A 304 7.33 -1.27 8.98
N ALA A 305 7.14 -1.03 10.28
CA ALA A 305 6.18 -0.05 10.80
C ALA A 305 6.57 1.41 10.49
N LEU A 306 7.86 1.74 10.44
CA LEU A 306 8.34 3.09 10.18
C LEU A 306 8.00 3.56 8.76
N GLY A 307 8.13 2.68 7.77
CA GLY A 307 7.80 2.97 6.38
C GLY A 307 6.30 3.14 6.12
N LEU A 308 5.45 2.53 6.97
CA LEU A 308 4.00 2.51 6.81
C LEU A 308 3.29 3.67 7.57
N ALA A 309 3.82 4.06 8.72
CA ALA A 309 3.14 4.97 9.65
C ALA A 309 2.84 6.34 9.01
N THR A 310 3.85 6.97 8.40
CA THR A 310 3.73 8.33 7.87
C THR A 310 2.79 8.44 6.67
N PRO A 311 2.92 7.64 5.60
CA PRO A 311 1.99 7.70 4.47
C PRO A 311 0.54 7.42 4.88
N THR A 312 0.33 6.45 5.78
CA THR A 312 -1.01 6.09 6.25
C THR A 312 -1.66 7.21 7.06
N ALA A 313 -0.91 7.85 7.97
CA ALA A 313 -1.41 8.96 8.77
C ALA A 313 -1.79 10.18 7.90
N ILE A 314 -0.94 10.55 6.93
CA ILE A 314 -1.20 11.68 6.01
C ILE A 314 -2.43 11.41 5.16
N MET A 315 -2.54 10.22 4.58
CA MET A 315 -3.69 9.85 3.77
C MET A 315 -4.98 9.83 4.58
N ALA A 316 -4.95 9.30 5.81
CA ALA A 316 -6.12 9.31 6.69
C ALA A 316 -6.55 10.72 7.04
N ALA A 317 -5.60 11.61 7.37
CA ALA A 317 -5.87 13.00 7.70
C ALA A 317 -6.37 13.80 6.50
N ALA A 318 -5.76 13.65 5.31
CA ALA A 318 -6.20 14.30 4.08
C ALA A 318 -7.60 13.84 3.67
N GLY A 319 -7.89 12.54 3.73
CA GLY A 319 -9.21 11.99 3.43
C GLY A 319 -10.30 12.39 4.45
N HIS A 320 -9.93 12.57 5.73
CA HIS A 320 -10.86 13.08 6.73
C HIS A 320 -11.12 14.58 6.56
N GLY A 321 -10.06 15.35 6.27
CA GLY A 321 -10.18 16.78 5.95
C GLY A 321 -11.08 17.05 4.76
N ALA A 322 -10.84 16.34 3.63
CA ALA A 322 -11.62 16.48 2.42
C ALA A 322 -13.13 16.25 2.65
N ARG A 323 -13.52 15.27 3.47
CA ARG A 323 -14.93 15.04 3.85
C ARG A 323 -15.53 16.16 4.68
N LYS A 324 -14.72 17.00 5.31
CA LYS A 324 -15.15 18.17 6.08
C LYS A 324 -14.96 19.49 5.32
N GLY A 325 -14.71 19.45 4.02
CA GLY A 325 -14.47 20.63 3.19
C GLY A 325 -13.06 21.24 3.38
N ILE A 326 -12.16 20.57 4.11
CA ILE A 326 -10.78 21.05 4.31
C ILE A 326 -9.88 20.38 3.28
N LEU A 327 -9.40 21.18 2.31
CA LEU A 327 -8.49 20.71 1.27
C LEU A 327 -7.04 20.92 1.71
N ILE A 328 -6.29 19.82 1.78
CA ILE A 328 -4.87 19.82 2.14
C ILE A 328 -4.05 19.80 0.87
N LYS A 329 -3.31 20.89 0.61
CA LYS A 329 -2.55 21.11 -0.62
C LYS A 329 -1.37 20.14 -0.77
N ASP A 330 -0.70 19.82 0.33
CA ASP A 330 0.43 18.90 0.38
C ASP A 330 0.63 18.34 1.80
N ALA A 331 1.44 17.28 1.89
CA ALA A 331 1.74 16.65 3.16
C ALA A 331 2.51 17.55 4.13
N SER A 332 3.30 18.52 3.61
CA SER A 332 4.04 19.49 4.44
C SER A 332 3.09 20.49 5.10
N SER A 333 2.03 20.87 4.41
CA SER A 333 0.96 21.74 4.96
C SER A 333 0.27 21.06 6.14
N LEU A 334 0.03 19.73 6.06
CA LEU A 334 -0.54 18.97 7.17
C LEU A 334 0.40 18.92 8.39
N GLU A 335 1.70 18.70 8.16
CA GLU A 335 2.71 18.73 9.22
C GLU A 335 2.79 20.10 9.90
N ASN A 336 2.68 21.19 9.13
CA ASN A 336 2.74 22.55 9.64
C ASN A 336 1.50 22.96 10.46
N LEU A 337 0.33 22.35 10.18
CA LEU A 337 -0.88 22.57 10.97
C LEU A 337 -0.71 22.24 12.46
N CYS A 338 0.20 21.33 12.80
CA CYS A 338 0.50 20.99 14.19
C CYS A 338 1.25 22.11 14.93
N ASN A 339 1.78 23.12 14.21
CA ASN A 339 2.57 24.22 14.74
C ASN A 339 1.79 25.56 14.78
N VAL A 340 0.50 25.51 14.42
CA VAL A 340 -0.44 26.63 14.50
C VAL A 340 -1.35 26.44 15.70
#